data_7b2a6e2b24919fb6748a3a014cccb917
#
_entry.id   7b2a6e2b24919fb6748a3a014cccb917
#
_cell.length_a   1.000
_cell.length_b   1.000
_cell.length_c   1.000
_cell.angle_alpha   90.00
_cell.angle_beta   90.00
_cell.angle_gamma   90.00
#
_symmetry.space_group_name_H-M   'P 1'
#
loop_
_entity.id
_entity.type
_entity.pdbx_description
1 polymer ?
#
loop_
_entity_poly.entity_id
_entity_poly.type
_entity_poly.pdbx_seq_one_letter_code
_entity_poly.pdbx_strand_id
1 'polypeptide(L)'
;MIKATIQNIPYCTEIVFPCTETELSKKLGEIGMNPEHLAPIATVIEIEPSELSVLEDCEVSIDALNYFGKRLDGMDELEYKQFLAVLSCHEISEGWGLKNIINLTDNLARFTLIEAADDLEKVGLIHMLNVRGALTEFEYKNSEWLAAEGRKLLDLGKGIDTEYGKLYINEGVLFEEIFNGTTFPAYYCEPNAFVMVEIGYGGLLEFVEMPCEDIAVKKALFRLGADDILDCKVEVDSSRDISDEQWERICAVEKTKDIFGLNNLLKTVDFSVKREQPVSIFKQELSRRLSEEGYNFSFENGEFSVTLDGGDVIKIRENDVLYSNGDFSEVGKDAFYALYHLNREVLDYCTAYEKSSELKTDGLSEKYRCLAEFNGTVLAAKYNEEYGFEFVTWDRTYDGKAVCQGKYFEDYAAAKENFATRSGLIDKDKLFTTEELERIGKCVDFTMRHNGDLNFDDCECLKKLNEKILESLPEQQQSGSPEMSM
;
A
#
# COMPACT_ATOMS: atom_id res chain seq x y z
N MET A 1 -3.11 -15.88 -14.63
CA MET A 1 -2.37 -16.74 -15.61
C MET A 1 -3.24 -16.93 -16.84
N ILE A 2 -2.69 -16.67 -18.03
CA ILE A 2 -3.38 -16.82 -19.34
C ILE A 2 -2.78 -18.02 -20.05
N LYS A 3 -3.61 -18.85 -20.64
CA LYS A 3 -3.18 -19.93 -21.50
C LYS A 3 -3.75 -19.70 -22.88
N ALA A 4 -2.90 -19.57 -23.91
CA ALA A 4 -3.35 -19.29 -25.27
C ALA A 4 -2.67 -20.20 -26.30
N THR A 5 -3.46 -20.68 -27.27
CA THR A 5 -2.97 -21.30 -28.47
C THR A 5 -2.82 -20.21 -29.53
N ILE A 6 -1.58 -19.95 -29.95
CA ILE A 6 -1.25 -18.94 -30.96
C ILE A 6 -0.85 -19.63 -32.29
N GLN A 7 -1.16 -18.99 -33.41
CA GLN A 7 -0.90 -19.51 -34.75
C GLN A 7 -0.12 -18.50 -35.60
N ASN A 8 0.88 -19.06 -36.29
CA ASN A 8 1.51 -18.43 -37.45
C ASN A 8 1.48 -19.49 -38.57
N ILE A 9 0.54 -19.34 -39.49
CA ILE A 9 0.20 -20.37 -40.51
C ILE A 9 1.46 -20.93 -41.18
N PRO A 10 1.63 -22.25 -41.24
CA PRO A 10 0.66 -23.30 -40.89
C PRO A 10 0.81 -23.88 -39.47
N TYR A 11 1.64 -23.27 -38.61
CA TYR A 11 2.02 -23.81 -37.32
C TYR A 11 1.24 -23.16 -36.20
N CYS A 12 1.01 -23.91 -35.11
CA CYS A 12 0.45 -23.39 -33.87
C CYS A 12 1.22 -23.93 -32.65
N THR A 13 1.20 -23.19 -31.54
CA THR A 13 1.76 -23.62 -30.25
C THR A 13 0.95 -23.05 -29.13
N GLU A 14 0.96 -23.74 -27.99
CA GLU A 14 0.36 -23.29 -26.74
C GLU A 14 1.39 -22.56 -25.88
N ILE A 15 1.02 -21.40 -25.35
CA ILE A 15 1.85 -20.60 -24.45
C ILE A 15 1.05 -20.27 -23.21
N VAL A 16 1.72 -20.35 -22.05
CA VAL A 16 1.20 -19.88 -20.76
C VAL A 16 1.86 -18.56 -20.44
N PHE A 17 1.06 -17.52 -20.22
CA PHE A 17 1.54 -16.18 -19.89
C PHE A 17 1.23 -15.83 -18.41
N PRO A 18 2.14 -15.10 -17.72
CA PRO A 18 3.40 -14.60 -18.25
C PRO A 18 4.46 -15.71 -18.38
N CYS A 19 5.36 -15.52 -19.33
CA CYS A 19 6.51 -16.39 -19.55
C CYS A 19 7.79 -15.57 -19.75
N THR A 20 8.94 -16.22 -19.57
CA THR A 20 10.24 -15.59 -19.79
C THR A 20 10.52 -15.36 -21.28
N GLU A 21 11.42 -14.42 -21.61
CA GLU A 21 11.84 -14.18 -22.99
C GLU A 21 12.49 -15.42 -23.62
N THR A 22 13.19 -16.25 -22.84
CA THR A 22 13.76 -17.51 -23.31
C THR A 22 12.67 -18.52 -23.71
N GLU A 23 11.63 -18.67 -22.88
CA GLU A 23 10.49 -19.54 -23.18
C GLU A 23 9.71 -19.01 -24.39
N LEU A 24 9.48 -17.70 -24.43
CA LEU A 24 8.81 -17.04 -25.54
C LEU A 24 9.56 -17.25 -26.84
N SER A 25 10.87 -17.00 -26.86
CA SER A 25 11.73 -17.22 -28.02
C SER A 25 11.67 -18.67 -28.53
N LYS A 26 11.66 -19.66 -27.63
CA LYS A 26 11.50 -21.06 -27.95
C LYS A 26 10.15 -21.32 -28.61
N LYS A 27 9.07 -20.80 -28.06
CA LYS A 27 7.69 -20.96 -28.56
C LYS A 27 7.49 -20.30 -29.93
N LEU A 28 8.07 -19.12 -30.13
CA LEU A 28 8.08 -18.44 -31.44
C LEU A 28 8.78 -19.29 -32.49
N GLY A 29 9.90 -19.96 -32.15
CA GLY A 29 10.58 -20.90 -33.02
C GLY A 29 9.70 -22.11 -33.42
N GLU A 30 8.85 -22.61 -32.51
CA GLU A 30 7.92 -23.73 -32.79
C GLU A 30 6.90 -23.38 -33.89
N ILE A 31 6.52 -22.10 -33.99
CA ILE A 31 5.59 -21.61 -35.02
C ILE A 31 6.30 -20.98 -36.23
N GLY A 32 7.61 -21.24 -36.38
CA GLY A 32 8.38 -20.78 -37.52
C GLY A 32 8.65 -19.26 -37.54
N MET A 33 8.49 -18.58 -36.44
CA MET A 33 8.90 -17.17 -36.26
C MET A 33 10.36 -17.08 -35.85
N ASN A 34 11.00 -15.96 -36.22
CA ASN A 34 12.34 -15.68 -35.74
C ASN A 34 12.30 -15.48 -34.21
N PRO A 35 13.05 -16.26 -33.42
CA PRO A 35 13.13 -16.06 -31.95
C PRO A 35 13.58 -14.68 -31.52
N GLU A 36 14.34 -13.96 -32.33
CA GLU A 36 14.80 -12.59 -32.08
C GLU A 36 13.89 -11.52 -32.71
N HIS A 37 12.64 -11.85 -33.04
CA HIS A 37 11.71 -10.88 -33.62
C HIS A 37 11.36 -9.81 -32.57
N LEU A 38 11.54 -8.52 -32.92
CA LEU A 38 11.37 -7.43 -31.98
C LEU A 38 9.91 -7.04 -31.72
N ALA A 39 8.99 -7.44 -32.60
CA ALA A 39 7.55 -7.21 -32.45
C ALA A 39 6.75 -8.41 -32.99
N PRO A 40 6.77 -9.57 -32.31
CA PRO A 40 6.08 -10.76 -32.77
C PRO A 40 4.55 -10.55 -32.70
N ILE A 41 3.87 -10.83 -33.82
CA ILE A 41 2.41 -10.78 -33.93
C ILE A 41 1.94 -12.18 -34.41
N ALA A 42 0.91 -12.72 -33.76
CA ALA A 42 0.31 -13.99 -34.15
C ALA A 42 -1.21 -13.96 -33.89
N THR A 43 -1.91 -14.89 -34.50
CA THR A 43 -3.35 -15.07 -34.32
C THR A 43 -3.61 -15.93 -33.10
N VAL A 44 -4.49 -15.50 -32.22
CA VAL A 44 -5.00 -16.30 -31.09
C VAL A 44 -6.07 -17.25 -31.62
N ILE A 45 -5.90 -18.56 -31.41
CA ILE A 45 -6.88 -19.58 -31.84
C ILE A 45 -7.81 -19.97 -30.67
N GLU A 46 -7.25 -20.05 -29.49
CA GLU A 46 -7.95 -20.43 -28.25
C GLU A 46 -7.29 -19.73 -27.08
N ILE A 47 -8.06 -19.27 -26.11
CA ILE A 47 -7.54 -18.58 -24.93
C ILE A 47 -8.33 -18.92 -23.68
N GLU A 48 -7.63 -19.09 -22.57
CA GLU A 48 -8.19 -19.25 -21.23
C GLU A 48 -7.72 -18.11 -20.33
N PRO A 49 -8.60 -17.56 -19.46
CA PRO A 49 -9.99 -17.96 -19.22
C PRO A 49 -10.94 -17.58 -20.38
N SER A 50 -12.12 -18.22 -20.42
CA SER A 50 -13.11 -18.10 -21.52
C SER A 50 -13.62 -16.66 -21.73
N GLU A 51 -13.56 -15.81 -20.71
CA GLU A 51 -13.92 -14.38 -20.78
C GLU A 51 -13.01 -13.59 -21.73
N LEU A 52 -11.83 -14.13 -22.02
CA LEU A 52 -10.89 -13.57 -23.00
C LEU A 52 -11.17 -14.02 -24.44
N SER A 53 -12.20 -14.84 -24.68
CA SER A 53 -12.53 -15.37 -26.03
C SER A 53 -12.79 -14.27 -27.08
N VAL A 54 -13.03 -13.04 -26.67
CA VAL A 54 -13.10 -11.87 -27.55
C VAL A 54 -11.78 -11.65 -28.34
N LEU A 55 -10.66 -12.20 -27.88
CA LEU A 55 -9.37 -12.17 -28.56
C LEU A 55 -9.14 -13.32 -29.54
N GLU A 56 -10.02 -14.33 -29.59
CA GLU A 56 -9.92 -15.43 -30.54
C GLU A 56 -10.12 -14.92 -31.97
N ASP A 57 -9.41 -15.51 -32.88
CA ASP A 57 -9.30 -15.11 -34.29
C ASP A 57 -8.71 -13.68 -34.50
N CYS A 58 -8.17 -13.06 -33.45
CA CYS A 58 -7.51 -11.76 -33.53
C CYS A 58 -6.00 -11.92 -33.70
N GLU A 59 -5.40 -11.04 -34.50
CA GLU A 59 -3.96 -10.83 -34.54
C GLU A 59 -3.56 -9.94 -33.35
N VAL A 60 -2.69 -10.43 -32.49
CA VAL A 60 -2.24 -9.71 -31.29
C VAL A 60 -0.72 -9.65 -31.20
N SER A 61 -0.20 -8.60 -30.58
CA SER A 61 1.20 -8.56 -30.16
C SER A 61 1.43 -9.58 -29.03
N ILE A 62 2.36 -10.50 -29.26
CA ILE A 62 2.68 -11.54 -28.26
C ILE A 62 3.34 -10.92 -27.03
N ASP A 63 4.17 -9.88 -27.21
CA ASP A 63 4.76 -9.15 -26.10
C ASP A 63 3.67 -8.43 -25.26
N ALA A 64 2.64 -7.86 -25.92
CA ALA A 64 1.52 -7.26 -25.21
C ALA A 64 0.68 -8.31 -24.46
N LEU A 65 0.51 -9.50 -25.02
CA LEU A 65 -0.17 -10.60 -24.32
C LEU A 65 0.65 -11.09 -23.11
N ASN A 66 1.98 -11.12 -23.23
CA ASN A 66 2.87 -11.44 -22.12
C ASN A 66 2.84 -10.38 -21.03
N TYR A 67 2.87 -9.10 -21.42
CA TYR A 67 2.68 -7.98 -20.48
C TYR A 67 1.33 -8.06 -19.77
N PHE A 68 0.26 -8.34 -20.50
CA PHE A 68 -1.07 -8.54 -19.93
C PHE A 68 -1.10 -9.69 -18.90
N GLY A 69 -0.43 -10.81 -19.22
CA GLY A 69 -0.27 -11.92 -18.27
C GLY A 69 0.39 -11.48 -16.96
N LYS A 70 1.43 -10.66 -17.03
CA LYS A 70 2.10 -10.07 -15.84
C LYS A 70 1.16 -9.16 -15.04
N ARG A 71 0.33 -8.36 -15.71
CA ARG A 71 -0.65 -7.50 -15.04
C ARG A 71 -1.69 -8.31 -14.26
N LEU A 72 -2.19 -9.40 -14.85
CA LEU A 72 -3.15 -10.29 -14.18
C LEU A 72 -2.54 -11.07 -13.01
N ASP A 73 -1.26 -11.43 -13.11
CA ASP A 73 -0.56 -12.15 -12.05
C ASP A 73 -0.36 -11.29 -10.77
N GLY A 74 -0.35 -9.97 -10.93
CA GLY A 74 -0.28 -9.01 -9.84
C GLY A 74 -1.61 -8.68 -9.15
N MET A 75 -2.74 -9.19 -9.67
CA MET A 75 -4.06 -8.94 -9.10
C MET A 75 -4.34 -9.85 -7.90
N ASP A 76 -5.03 -9.32 -6.91
CA ASP A 76 -5.63 -10.14 -5.87
C ASP A 76 -6.88 -10.89 -6.39
N GLU A 77 -7.42 -11.80 -5.57
CA GLU A 77 -8.59 -12.63 -5.96
C GLU A 77 -9.83 -11.81 -6.26
N LEU A 78 -10.06 -10.72 -5.53
CA LEU A 78 -11.22 -9.86 -5.70
C LEU A 78 -11.09 -9.00 -6.97
N GLU A 79 -9.95 -8.39 -7.18
CA GLU A 79 -9.62 -7.65 -8.40
C GLU A 79 -9.76 -8.53 -9.64
N TYR A 80 -9.23 -9.75 -9.57
CA TYR A 80 -9.33 -10.70 -10.68
C TYR A 80 -10.77 -11.12 -10.98
N LYS A 81 -11.58 -11.40 -9.97
CA LYS A 81 -13.03 -11.67 -10.15
C LYS A 81 -13.76 -10.47 -10.76
N GLN A 82 -13.46 -9.27 -10.27
CA GLN A 82 -14.05 -8.04 -10.81
C GLN A 82 -13.65 -7.81 -12.27
N PHE A 83 -12.39 -8.05 -12.61
CA PHE A 83 -11.89 -8.02 -13.99
C PHE A 83 -12.67 -8.99 -14.89
N LEU A 84 -12.83 -10.26 -14.48
CA LEU A 84 -13.58 -11.26 -15.23
C LEU A 84 -15.06 -10.89 -15.36
N ALA A 85 -15.66 -10.36 -14.28
CA ALA A 85 -17.06 -9.90 -14.31
C ALA A 85 -17.29 -8.79 -15.34
N VAL A 86 -16.33 -7.86 -15.50
CA VAL A 86 -16.42 -6.81 -16.53
C VAL A 86 -16.33 -7.41 -17.94
N LEU A 87 -15.41 -8.35 -18.14
CA LEU A 87 -15.24 -9.01 -19.46
C LEU A 87 -16.43 -9.89 -19.84
N SER A 88 -17.04 -10.59 -18.87
CA SER A 88 -18.25 -11.41 -19.11
C SER A 88 -19.47 -10.57 -19.47
N CYS A 89 -19.46 -9.27 -19.14
CA CYS A 89 -20.51 -8.34 -19.48
C CYS A 89 -20.37 -7.85 -20.93
N HIS A 90 -21.06 -8.52 -21.83
CA HIS A 90 -21.01 -8.22 -23.27
C HIS A 90 -21.41 -6.78 -23.61
N GLU A 91 -22.31 -6.15 -22.84
CA GLU A 91 -22.70 -4.76 -23.03
C GLU A 91 -21.52 -3.77 -22.80
N ILE A 92 -20.53 -4.16 -22.01
CA ILE A 92 -19.36 -3.35 -21.69
C ILE A 92 -18.19 -3.68 -22.62
N SER A 93 -17.93 -4.98 -22.83
CA SER A 93 -16.73 -5.48 -23.50
C SER A 93 -16.87 -5.67 -25.01
N GLU A 94 -18.07 -5.42 -25.59
CA GLU A 94 -18.30 -5.57 -27.03
C GLU A 94 -17.34 -4.73 -27.88
N GLY A 95 -16.63 -5.40 -28.79
CA GLY A 95 -15.64 -4.76 -29.67
C GLY A 95 -14.31 -4.39 -29.00
N TRP A 96 -14.07 -4.83 -27.78
CA TRP A 96 -12.79 -4.62 -27.13
C TRP A 96 -11.72 -5.51 -27.76
N GLY A 97 -10.55 -4.91 -28.00
CA GLY A 97 -9.33 -5.64 -28.33
C GLY A 97 -8.37 -5.67 -27.16
N LEU A 98 -7.22 -6.30 -27.33
CA LEU A 98 -6.19 -6.48 -26.28
C LEU A 98 -5.82 -5.17 -25.59
N LYS A 99 -5.73 -4.04 -26.31
CA LYS A 99 -5.45 -2.72 -25.74
C LYS A 99 -6.49 -2.31 -24.68
N ASN A 100 -7.77 -2.49 -24.97
CA ASN A 100 -8.85 -2.12 -24.04
C ASN A 100 -8.83 -3.03 -22.81
N ILE A 101 -8.56 -4.32 -23.01
CA ILE A 101 -8.50 -5.32 -21.95
C ILE A 101 -7.30 -5.05 -21.02
N ILE A 102 -6.14 -4.69 -21.57
CA ILE A 102 -4.99 -4.27 -20.76
C ILE A 102 -5.33 -3.02 -19.95
N ASN A 103 -5.91 -1.99 -20.59
CA ASN A 103 -6.29 -0.78 -19.87
C ASN A 103 -7.34 -1.02 -18.77
N LEU A 104 -8.19 -2.05 -18.89
CA LEU A 104 -9.11 -2.43 -17.82
C LEU A 104 -8.37 -2.77 -16.52
N THR A 105 -7.19 -3.37 -16.59
CA THR A 105 -6.40 -3.74 -15.41
C THR A 105 -6.03 -2.54 -14.52
N ASP A 106 -5.96 -1.33 -15.08
CA ASP A 106 -5.67 -0.08 -14.39
C ASP A 106 -6.94 0.74 -14.08
N ASN A 107 -8.10 0.25 -14.53
CA ASN A 107 -9.39 0.97 -14.44
C ASN A 107 -10.47 0.21 -13.67
N LEU A 108 -10.09 -0.76 -12.83
CA LEU A 108 -11.05 -1.55 -12.06
C LEU A 108 -11.87 -0.69 -11.09
N ALA A 109 -11.31 0.40 -10.58
CA ALA A 109 -12.03 1.37 -9.72
C ALA A 109 -13.31 1.94 -10.37
N ARG A 110 -13.41 1.89 -11.72
CA ARG A 110 -14.63 2.27 -12.45
C ARG A 110 -15.80 1.31 -12.22
N PHE A 111 -15.55 0.15 -11.70
CA PHE A 111 -16.53 -0.90 -11.49
C PHE A 111 -16.58 -1.30 -10.03
N THR A 112 -17.71 -1.80 -9.55
CA THR A 112 -17.85 -2.42 -8.23
C THR A 112 -18.58 -3.73 -8.40
N LEU A 113 -17.93 -4.83 -8.04
CA LEU A 113 -18.53 -6.16 -8.03
C LEU A 113 -19.08 -6.47 -6.64
N ILE A 114 -20.34 -6.82 -6.54
CA ILE A 114 -21.03 -7.23 -5.31
C ILE A 114 -21.45 -8.69 -5.45
N GLU A 115 -20.74 -9.59 -4.77
CA GLU A 115 -21.05 -11.03 -4.76
C GLU A 115 -22.32 -11.35 -3.98
N ALA A 116 -22.56 -10.65 -2.86
CA ALA A 116 -23.73 -10.83 -2.00
C ALA A 116 -24.25 -9.47 -1.51
N ALA A 117 -25.55 -9.23 -1.66
CA ALA A 117 -26.18 -7.95 -1.35
C ALA A 117 -26.95 -7.93 -0.01
N ASP A 118 -26.84 -8.98 0.79
CA ASP A 118 -27.52 -9.16 2.07
C ASP A 118 -26.89 -8.36 3.22
N ASP A 119 -25.61 -8.03 3.12
CA ASP A 119 -24.86 -7.22 4.07
C ASP A 119 -24.56 -5.83 3.49
N LEU A 120 -25.38 -4.84 3.83
CA LEU A 120 -25.26 -3.48 3.33
C LEU A 120 -23.97 -2.77 3.76
N GLU A 121 -23.46 -3.08 4.95
CA GLU A 121 -22.21 -2.53 5.44
C GLU A 121 -21.02 -3.01 4.59
N LYS A 122 -20.97 -4.32 4.34
CA LYS A 122 -19.97 -4.93 3.47
C LYS A 122 -20.06 -4.40 2.03
N VAL A 123 -21.28 -4.26 1.49
CA VAL A 123 -21.50 -3.66 0.17
C VAL A 123 -20.95 -2.25 0.10
N GLY A 124 -21.24 -1.42 1.09
CA GLY A 124 -20.73 -0.05 1.17
C GLY A 124 -19.22 0.01 1.34
N LEU A 125 -18.64 -0.87 2.14
CA LEU A 125 -17.21 -0.97 2.33
C LEU A 125 -16.49 -1.30 1.01
N ILE A 126 -16.93 -2.34 0.31
CA ILE A 126 -16.37 -2.75 -1.00
C ILE A 126 -16.47 -1.59 -1.99
N HIS A 127 -17.67 -0.97 -2.10
CA HIS A 127 -17.87 0.14 -3.02
C HIS A 127 -16.95 1.33 -2.72
N MET A 128 -16.88 1.75 -1.46
CA MET A 128 -16.10 2.93 -1.08
C MET A 128 -14.60 2.70 -1.19
N LEU A 129 -14.09 1.51 -0.82
CA LEU A 129 -12.69 1.14 -1.03
C LEU A 129 -12.34 1.14 -2.52
N ASN A 130 -13.22 0.58 -3.35
CA ASN A 130 -12.99 0.50 -4.79
C ASN A 130 -12.95 1.89 -5.45
N VAL A 131 -13.86 2.80 -5.07
CA VAL A 131 -13.94 4.16 -5.66
C VAL A 131 -12.83 5.09 -5.14
N ARG A 132 -12.42 4.94 -3.87
CA ARG A 132 -11.49 5.87 -3.22
C ARG A 132 -10.08 5.30 -3.01
N GLY A 133 -9.90 3.99 -3.14
CA GLY A 133 -8.65 3.28 -2.86
C GLY A 133 -8.30 3.15 -1.37
N ALA A 134 -8.81 4.03 -0.51
CA ALA A 134 -8.60 3.99 0.94
C ALA A 134 -9.76 4.68 1.69
N LEU A 135 -9.98 4.25 2.93
CA LEU A 135 -10.90 4.89 3.87
C LEU A 135 -10.12 5.36 5.10
N THR A 136 -10.60 6.45 5.71
CA THR A 136 -10.11 6.86 7.02
C THR A 136 -10.59 5.87 8.08
N GLU A 137 -9.90 5.79 9.21
CA GLU A 137 -10.29 4.93 10.33
C GLU A 137 -11.73 5.21 10.81
N PHE A 138 -12.13 6.48 10.83
CA PHE A 138 -13.49 6.89 11.17
C PHE A 138 -14.53 6.36 10.18
N GLU A 139 -14.27 6.47 8.88
CA GLU A 139 -15.16 5.96 7.82
C GLU A 139 -15.25 4.42 7.87
N TYR A 140 -14.12 3.75 8.09
CA TYR A 140 -14.06 2.29 8.19
C TYR A 140 -14.86 1.74 9.38
N LYS A 141 -14.82 2.44 10.53
CA LYS A 141 -15.57 2.06 11.75
C LYS A 141 -17.02 2.52 11.75
N ASN A 142 -17.46 3.29 10.77
CA ASN A 142 -18.83 3.84 10.73
C ASN A 142 -19.77 2.93 9.95
N SER A 143 -20.25 1.86 10.60
CA SER A 143 -21.16 0.86 10.02
C SER A 143 -22.44 1.48 9.46
N GLU A 144 -23.00 2.52 10.09
CA GLU A 144 -24.22 3.19 9.61
C GLU A 144 -23.96 3.93 8.30
N TRP A 145 -22.82 4.62 8.20
CA TRP A 145 -22.43 5.31 6.98
C TRP A 145 -22.13 4.31 5.86
N LEU A 146 -21.37 3.25 6.14
CA LEU A 146 -21.08 2.19 5.17
C LEU A 146 -22.38 1.54 4.68
N ALA A 147 -23.28 1.18 5.57
CA ALA A 147 -24.59 0.62 5.20
C ALA A 147 -25.44 1.59 4.37
N ALA A 148 -25.34 2.90 4.63
CA ALA A 148 -26.03 3.92 3.83
C ALA A 148 -25.43 4.04 2.42
N GLU A 149 -24.10 4.00 2.28
CA GLU A 149 -23.44 3.97 0.96
C GLU A 149 -23.75 2.68 0.19
N GLY A 150 -23.75 1.53 0.86
CA GLY A 150 -24.18 0.25 0.26
C GLY A 150 -25.61 0.28 -0.24
N ARG A 151 -26.53 0.84 0.56
CA ARG A 151 -27.93 1.02 0.14
C ARG A 151 -28.06 1.95 -1.07
N LYS A 152 -27.33 3.06 -1.08
CA LYS A 152 -27.31 3.98 -2.24
C LYS A 152 -26.91 3.25 -3.52
N LEU A 153 -25.83 2.43 -3.46
CA LEU A 153 -25.38 1.66 -4.61
C LEU A 153 -26.47 0.71 -5.10
N LEU A 154 -27.08 -0.07 -4.21
CA LEU A 154 -28.12 -1.04 -4.57
C LEU A 154 -29.39 -0.36 -5.10
N ASP A 155 -29.79 0.78 -4.52
CA ASP A 155 -30.98 1.54 -4.91
C ASP A 155 -30.83 2.23 -6.28
N LEU A 156 -29.60 2.42 -6.78
CA LEU A 156 -29.37 2.89 -8.16
C LEU A 156 -30.01 1.96 -9.20
N GLY A 157 -30.23 0.70 -8.87
CA GLY A 157 -30.93 -0.28 -9.72
C GLY A 157 -30.26 -0.58 -11.07
N LYS A 158 -29.02 -0.11 -11.25
CA LYS A 158 -28.25 -0.20 -12.50
C LYS A 158 -27.21 -1.34 -12.49
N GLY A 159 -27.30 -2.24 -11.51
CA GLY A 159 -26.38 -3.37 -11.43
C GLY A 159 -26.68 -4.40 -12.51
N ILE A 160 -25.63 -4.84 -13.20
CA ILE A 160 -25.68 -5.86 -14.26
C ILE A 160 -25.38 -7.21 -13.59
N ASP A 161 -26.24 -8.21 -13.83
CA ASP A 161 -26.02 -9.55 -13.28
C ASP A 161 -24.95 -10.28 -14.11
N THR A 162 -23.93 -10.78 -13.44
CA THR A 162 -22.86 -11.60 -14.01
C THR A 162 -22.76 -12.92 -13.23
N GLU A 163 -22.02 -13.89 -13.73
CA GLU A 163 -21.75 -15.15 -13.00
C GLU A 163 -20.90 -14.95 -11.72
N TYR A 164 -20.19 -13.80 -11.61
CA TYR A 164 -19.37 -13.42 -10.46
C TYR A 164 -20.13 -12.61 -9.42
N GLY A 165 -21.34 -12.15 -9.72
CA GLY A 165 -22.15 -11.28 -8.87
C GLY A 165 -22.76 -10.12 -9.64
N LYS A 166 -23.21 -9.10 -8.92
CA LYS A 166 -23.81 -7.90 -9.50
C LYS A 166 -22.76 -6.81 -9.71
N LEU A 167 -22.56 -6.42 -10.98
CA LEU A 167 -21.57 -5.42 -11.40
C LEU A 167 -22.22 -4.04 -11.51
N TYR A 168 -21.62 -3.03 -10.88
CA TYR A 168 -22.04 -1.63 -10.94
C TYR A 168 -20.97 -0.79 -11.62
N ILE A 169 -21.39 0.19 -12.44
CA ILE A 169 -20.50 1.16 -13.09
C ILE A 169 -20.45 2.42 -12.22
N ASN A 170 -19.25 2.81 -11.79
CA ASN A 170 -19.01 4.01 -10.99
C ASN A 170 -18.90 5.23 -11.92
N GLU A 171 -20.01 5.91 -12.20
CA GLU A 171 -20.12 7.00 -13.20
C GLU A 171 -19.16 8.18 -12.91
N GLY A 172 -18.70 8.34 -11.66
CA GLY A 172 -17.74 9.39 -11.25
C GLY A 172 -16.27 9.06 -11.54
N VAL A 173 -15.96 7.82 -11.93
CA VAL A 173 -14.59 7.38 -12.21
C VAL A 173 -14.38 7.35 -13.72
N LEU A 174 -13.43 8.15 -14.20
CA LEU A 174 -13.09 8.19 -15.63
C LEU A 174 -12.25 6.96 -16.00
N PHE A 175 -12.45 6.48 -17.23
CA PHE A 175 -11.58 5.47 -17.81
C PHE A 175 -10.34 6.16 -18.39
N GLU A 176 -9.16 5.78 -17.92
CA GLU A 176 -7.89 6.35 -18.35
C GLU A 176 -7.17 5.39 -19.29
N GLU A 177 -6.70 5.89 -20.43
CA GLU A 177 -5.86 5.13 -21.34
C GLU A 177 -4.41 5.20 -20.87
N ILE A 178 -3.96 4.18 -20.13
CA ILE A 178 -2.60 4.03 -19.62
C ILE A 178 -1.71 3.35 -20.66
N PHE A 179 -2.17 2.21 -21.19
CA PHE A 179 -1.48 1.50 -22.25
C PHE A 179 -1.93 2.04 -23.62
N ASN A 180 -0.99 2.62 -24.36
CA ASN A 180 -1.25 3.23 -25.67
C ASN A 180 -1.36 2.22 -26.82
N GLY A 181 -1.10 0.93 -26.59
CA GLY A 181 -1.08 -0.14 -27.58
C GLY A 181 0.31 -0.50 -28.09
N THR A 182 1.36 0.20 -27.67
CA THR A 182 2.73 -0.01 -28.14
C THR A 182 3.70 -0.15 -26.97
N THR A 183 3.83 0.87 -26.14
CA THR A 183 4.78 0.91 -25.00
C THR A 183 4.11 0.42 -23.72
N PHE A 184 4.88 -0.20 -22.83
CA PHE A 184 4.40 -0.72 -21.55
C PHE A 184 4.66 0.28 -20.42
N PRO A 185 3.69 1.16 -20.11
CA PRO A 185 3.87 2.30 -19.20
C PRO A 185 3.80 1.93 -17.73
N ALA A 186 3.11 0.83 -17.40
CA ALA A 186 3.05 0.29 -16.06
C ALA A 186 3.94 -0.94 -15.97
N TYR A 187 4.63 -1.11 -14.87
CA TYR A 187 5.49 -2.25 -14.66
C TYR A 187 4.86 -3.28 -13.73
N TYR A 188 5.34 -4.49 -13.88
CA TYR A 188 5.12 -5.60 -12.98
C TYR A 188 6.46 -5.96 -12.34
N CYS A 189 6.52 -5.99 -11.01
CA CYS A 189 7.75 -6.28 -10.30
C CYS A 189 7.91 -7.81 -10.18
N GLU A 190 8.77 -8.39 -11.01
CA GLU A 190 9.07 -9.82 -10.92
C GLU A 190 9.82 -10.13 -9.60
N PRO A 191 9.53 -11.26 -8.94
CA PRO A 191 10.21 -11.64 -7.70
C PRO A 191 11.73 -11.69 -7.80
N ASN A 192 12.25 -11.93 -9.00
CA ASN A 192 13.68 -12.00 -9.30
C ASN A 192 14.27 -10.71 -9.86
N ALA A 193 13.45 -9.72 -10.18
CA ALA A 193 13.95 -8.42 -10.64
C ALA A 193 14.75 -7.74 -9.52
N PHE A 194 15.91 -7.21 -9.89
CA PHE A 194 16.79 -6.53 -8.96
C PHE A 194 16.73 -5.02 -9.13
N VAL A 195 16.62 -4.56 -10.35
CA VAL A 195 16.52 -3.15 -10.73
C VAL A 195 15.46 -3.00 -11.80
N MET A 196 14.72 -1.90 -11.73
CA MET A 196 13.86 -1.41 -12.80
C MET A 196 14.59 -0.31 -13.55
N VAL A 197 14.65 -0.43 -14.88
CA VAL A 197 15.22 0.61 -15.73
C VAL A 197 14.11 1.24 -16.54
N GLU A 198 13.90 2.55 -16.32
CA GLU A 198 13.01 3.38 -17.14
C GLU A 198 13.79 3.92 -18.33
N ILE A 199 13.28 3.69 -19.54
CA ILE A 199 13.85 4.19 -20.79
C ILE A 199 12.85 5.13 -21.44
N GLY A 200 13.21 6.39 -21.63
CA GLY A 200 12.37 7.43 -22.22
C GLY A 200 12.90 7.91 -23.57
N TYR A 201 12.03 7.96 -24.60
CA TYR A 201 12.35 8.50 -25.91
C TYR A 201 11.10 9.10 -26.57
N GLY A 202 11.23 10.29 -27.17
CA GLY A 202 10.13 10.91 -27.92
C GLY A 202 8.86 11.21 -27.10
N GLY A 203 8.96 11.25 -25.77
CA GLY A 203 7.80 11.41 -24.87
C GLY A 203 7.12 10.10 -24.50
N LEU A 204 7.63 8.95 -24.96
CA LEU A 204 7.21 7.62 -24.57
C LEU A 204 8.16 7.06 -23.50
N LEU A 205 7.64 6.13 -22.68
CA LEU A 205 8.37 5.46 -21.62
C LEU A 205 8.22 3.94 -21.76
N GLU A 206 9.28 3.21 -21.46
CA GLU A 206 9.33 1.77 -21.32
C GLU A 206 10.06 1.40 -20.03
N PHE A 207 9.62 0.31 -19.41
CA PHE A 207 10.22 -0.22 -18.20
C PHE A 207 10.81 -1.60 -18.46
N VAL A 208 12.07 -1.79 -18.10
CA VAL A 208 12.79 -3.06 -18.27
C VAL A 208 13.23 -3.56 -16.90
N GLU A 209 12.73 -4.72 -16.52
CA GLU A 209 13.11 -5.44 -15.31
C GLU A 209 14.44 -6.13 -15.49
N MET A 210 15.41 -5.89 -14.59
CA MET A 210 16.75 -6.44 -14.70
C MET A 210 17.16 -7.26 -13.47
N PRO A 211 17.96 -8.33 -13.62
CA PRO A 211 18.57 -8.81 -14.88
C PRO A 211 17.55 -9.47 -15.81
N CYS A 212 17.72 -9.28 -17.11
CA CYS A 212 16.85 -9.83 -18.14
C CYS A 212 17.66 -10.39 -19.32
N GLU A 213 16.98 -10.99 -20.31
CA GLU A 213 17.59 -11.31 -21.59
C GLU A 213 17.80 -10.03 -22.41
N ASP A 214 18.93 -9.94 -23.13
CA ASP A 214 19.28 -8.74 -23.91
C ASP A 214 18.22 -8.38 -24.97
N ILE A 215 17.43 -9.36 -25.41
CA ILE A 215 16.34 -9.15 -26.34
C ILE A 215 15.22 -8.27 -25.74
N ALA A 216 14.98 -8.32 -24.42
CA ALA A 216 13.99 -7.49 -23.77
C ALA A 216 14.33 -6.00 -23.90
N VAL A 217 15.60 -5.64 -23.72
CA VAL A 217 16.08 -4.26 -23.94
C VAL A 217 15.91 -3.84 -25.39
N LYS A 218 16.27 -4.71 -26.35
CA LYS A 218 16.11 -4.42 -27.78
C LYS A 218 14.65 -4.22 -28.18
N LYS A 219 13.74 -5.03 -27.63
CA LYS A 219 12.31 -4.89 -27.85
C LYS A 219 11.77 -3.57 -27.27
N ALA A 220 12.21 -3.18 -26.07
CA ALA A 220 11.85 -1.90 -25.46
C ALA A 220 12.29 -0.71 -26.34
N LEU A 221 13.53 -0.69 -26.81
CA LEU A 221 14.03 0.32 -27.76
C LEU A 221 13.22 0.36 -29.04
N PHE A 222 12.91 -0.81 -29.61
CA PHE A 222 12.09 -0.91 -30.81
C PHE A 222 10.69 -0.31 -30.61
N ARG A 223 10.02 -0.62 -29.49
CA ARG A 223 8.68 -0.06 -29.16
C ARG A 223 8.71 1.46 -28.94
N LEU A 224 9.81 1.98 -28.39
CA LEU A 224 10.04 3.43 -28.26
C LEU A 224 10.35 4.11 -29.61
N GLY A 225 10.73 3.34 -30.65
CA GLY A 225 11.21 3.90 -31.90
C GLY A 225 12.60 4.49 -31.81
N ALA A 226 13.41 4.08 -30.83
CA ALA A 226 14.77 4.53 -30.63
C ALA A 226 15.75 3.61 -31.35
N ASP A 227 16.66 4.19 -32.15
CA ASP A 227 17.72 3.43 -32.84
C ASP A 227 18.89 3.08 -31.91
N ASP A 228 19.15 3.95 -30.93
CA ASP A 228 20.24 3.79 -29.95
C ASP A 228 19.80 4.23 -28.56
N ILE A 229 20.22 3.47 -27.56
CA ILE A 229 20.00 3.80 -26.14
C ILE A 229 20.65 5.16 -25.75
N LEU A 230 21.69 5.55 -26.45
CA LEU A 230 22.37 6.82 -26.21
C LEU A 230 21.46 8.04 -26.44
N ASP A 231 20.45 7.89 -27.27
CA ASP A 231 19.46 8.94 -27.54
C ASP A 231 18.32 8.98 -26.50
N CYS A 232 18.23 7.97 -25.63
CA CYS A 232 17.19 7.84 -24.66
C CYS A 232 17.53 8.52 -23.33
N LYS A 233 16.53 8.91 -22.56
CA LYS A 233 16.66 9.15 -21.12
C LYS A 233 16.65 7.80 -20.41
N VAL A 234 17.52 7.60 -19.44
CA VAL A 234 17.61 6.38 -18.64
C VAL A 234 17.56 6.76 -17.18
N GLU A 235 16.65 6.16 -16.43
CA GLU A 235 16.55 6.27 -14.97
C GLU A 235 16.50 4.85 -14.39
N VAL A 236 16.98 4.68 -13.15
CA VAL A 236 16.99 3.38 -12.48
C VAL A 236 16.33 3.50 -11.11
N ASP A 237 15.57 2.48 -10.76
CA ASP A 237 14.93 2.34 -9.46
C ASP A 237 15.04 0.90 -8.95
N SER A 238 14.95 0.71 -7.64
CA SER A 238 14.93 -0.61 -7.03
C SER A 238 14.13 -0.57 -5.74
N SER A 239 13.27 -1.56 -5.56
CA SER A 239 12.58 -1.83 -4.28
C SER A 239 13.43 -2.66 -3.31
N ARG A 240 14.65 -3.05 -3.70
CA ARG A 240 15.54 -3.90 -2.90
C ARG A 240 16.55 -3.08 -2.12
N ASP A 241 16.93 -3.60 -0.95
CA ASP A 241 18.03 -3.05 -0.18
C ASP A 241 19.35 -3.30 -0.90
N ILE A 242 19.95 -2.21 -1.41
CA ILE A 242 21.21 -2.20 -2.14
C ILE A 242 22.19 -1.33 -1.36
N SER A 243 23.45 -1.76 -1.19
CA SER A 243 24.45 -0.92 -0.53
C SER A 243 24.76 0.32 -1.35
N ASP A 244 25.11 1.42 -0.68
CA ASP A 244 25.44 2.70 -1.33
C ASP A 244 26.48 2.54 -2.44
N GLU A 245 27.53 1.74 -2.22
CA GLU A 245 28.56 1.48 -3.24
C GLU A 245 28.00 0.76 -4.47
N GLN A 246 27.12 -0.21 -4.27
CA GLN A 246 26.50 -0.92 -5.39
C GLN A 246 25.47 -0.03 -6.08
N TRP A 247 24.72 0.77 -5.31
CA TRP A 247 23.75 1.71 -5.85
C TRP A 247 24.41 2.79 -6.70
N GLU A 248 25.55 3.36 -6.27
CA GLU A 248 26.33 4.30 -7.08
C GLU A 248 26.77 3.68 -8.42
N ARG A 249 27.15 2.39 -8.42
CA ARG A 249 27.53 1.66 -9.65
C ARG A 249 26.33 1.44 -10.58
N ILE A 250 25.17 1.15 -10.02
CA ILE A 250 23.92 0.99 -10.76
C ILE A 250 23.49 2.33 -11.36
N CYS A 251 23.44 3.40 -10.55
CA CYS A 251 23.07 4.73 -11.00
C CYS A 251 24.04 5.32 -12.03
N ALA A 252 25.26 4.81 -12.12
CA ALA A 252 26.19 5.24 -13.16
C ALA A 252 25.66 5.00 -14.57
N VAL A 253 24.74 4.04 -14.76
CA VAL A 253 24.10 3.76 -16.05
C VAL A 253 23.26 4.93 -16.57
N GLU A 254 22.66 5.73 -15.70
CA GLU A 254 21.90 6.93 -16.09
C GLU A 254 22.74 7.91 -16.91
N LYS A 255 24.04 7.97 -16.60
CA LYS A 255 25.01 8.84 -17.29
C LYS A 255 25.69 8.14 -18.46
N THR A 256 26.12 6.89 -18.25
CA THR A 256 26.84 6.11 -19.26
C THR A 256 25.92 5.50 -20.31
N LYS A 257 24.65 5.27 -19.95
CA LYS A 257 23.63 4.57 -20.75
C LYS A 257 24.04 3.16 -21.17
N ASP A 258 25.01 2.57 -20.46
CA ASP A 258 25.47 1.20 -20.69
C ASP A 258 24.53 0.18 -20.01
N ILE A 259 23.32 0.08 -20.51
CA ILE A 259 22.30 -0.84 -20.00
C ILE A 259 22.74 -2.29 -20.12
N PHE A 260 23.41 -2.66 -21.21
CA PHE A 260 23.90 -4.03 -21.40
C PHE A 260 25.02 -4.37 -20.42
N GLY A 261 25.89 -3.41 -20.12
CA GLY A 261 26.90 -3.53 -19.06
C GLY A 261 26.26 -3.67 -17.68
N LEU A 262 25.21 -2.88 -17.37
CA LEU A 262 24.43 -3.03 -16.16
C LEU A 262 23.79 -4.41 -16.07
N ASN A 263 23.14 -4.87 -17.14
CA ASN A 263 22.48 -6.18 -17.21
C ASN A 263 23.49 -7.32 -16.95
N ASN A 264 24.67 -7.27 -17.53
CA ASN A 264 25.75 -8.23 -17.27
C ASN A 264 26.26 -8.15 -15.82
N LEU A 265 26.42 -6.95 -15.27
CA LEU A 265 26.79 -6.77 -13.86
C LEU A 265 25.78 -7.46 -12.94
N LEU A 266 24.49 -7.23 -13.16
CA LEU A 266 23.41 -7.78 -12.34
C LEU A 266 23.30 -9.31 -12.47
N LYS A 267 23.60 -9.90 -13.63
CA LYS A 267 23.69 -11.36 -13.83
C LYS A 267 24.86 -12.01 -13.06
N THR A 268 25.89 -11.25 -12.74
CA THR A 268 27.08 -11.74 -12.02
C THR A 268 27.01 -11.52 -10.51
N VAL A 269 26.08 -10.71 -10.03
CA VAL A 269 25.89 -10.48 -8.59
C VAL A 269 25.22 -11.69 -7.99
N ASP A 270 25.87 -12.34 -7.04
CA ASP A 270 25.27 -13.44 -6.27
C ASP A 270 24.24 -12.90 -5.30
N PHE A 271 22.96 -12.95 -5.70
CA PHE A 271 21.81 -12.56 -4.86
C PHE A 271 21.55 -13.55 -3.72
N SER A 272 22.25 -14.70 -3.71
CA SER A 272 22.12 -15.72 -2.66
C SER A 272 22.89 -15.35 -1.40
N VAL A 273 23.75 -14.35 -1.45
CA VAL A 273 24.34 -13.76 -0.25
C VAL A 273 23.19 -13.11 0.50
N LYS A 274 22.56 -13.88 1.39
CA LYS A 274 21.85 -13.31 2.52
C LYS A 274 22.85 -12.41 3.22
N ARG A 275 22.88 -11.12 2.84
CA ARG A 275 23.32 -10.11 3.79
C ARG A 275 22.40 -10.35 4.98
N GLU A 276 22.96 -10.47 6.15
CA GLU A 276 22.25 -10.04 7.33
C GLU A 276 21.78 -8.63 6.96
N GLN A 277 20.52 -8.50 6.55
CA GLN A 277 19.92 -7.18 6.37
C GLN A 277 20.26 -6.46 7.66
N PRO A 278 20.80 -5.23 7.62
CA PRO A 278 20.85 -4.45 8.83
C PRO A 278 19.41 -4.50 9.34
N VAL A 279 19.24 -5.14 10.50
CA VAL A 279 17.92 -5.43 11.03
C VAL A 279 17.22 -4.10 11.04
N SER A 280 16.13 -3.91 10.28
CA SER A 280 15.50 -2.61 10.14
C SER A 280 15.26 -2.04 11.52
N ILE A 281 15.49 -0.76 11.72
CA ILE A 281 15.28 -0.10 13.02
C ILE A 281 13.87 -0.44 13.52
N PHE A 282 12.90 -0.46 12.61
CA PHE A 282 11.52 -0.91 12.89
C PHE A 282 11.47 -2.32 13.49
N LYS A 283 12.16 -3.29 12.88
CA LYS A 283 12.15 -4.67 13.38
C LYS A 283 12.79 -4.79 14.76
N GLN A 284 13.92 -4.13 14.98
CA GLN A 284 14.60 -4.13 16.28
C GLN A 284 13.71 -3.50 17.34
N GLU A 285 13.15 -2.34 17.03
CA GLU A 285 12.32 -1.59 17.94
C GLU A 285 10.99 -2.29 18.24
N LEU A 286 10.31 -2.85 17.23
CA LEU A 286 9.10 -3.61 17.47
C LEU A 286 9.36 -4.87 18.30
N SER A 287 10.49 -5.58 18.06
CA SER A 287 10.91 -6.73 18.89
C SER A 287 11.11 -6.31 20.35
N ARG A 288 11.76 -5.16 20.58
CA ARG A 288 11.99 -4.61 21.91
C ARG A 288 10.67 -4.30 22.62
N ARG A 289 9.79 -3.55 21.94
CA ARG A 289 8.49 -3.15 22.48
C ARG A 289 7.57 -4.35 22.78
N LEU A 290 7.51 -5.34 21.87
CA LEU A 290 6.77 -6.59 22.12
C LEU A 290 7.29 -7.33 23.34
N SER A 291 8.62 -7.35 23.54
CA SER A 291 9.25 -7.99 24.71
C SER A 291 8.93 -7.24 25.99
N GLU A 292 8.96 -5.91 26.01
CA GLU A 292 8.65 -5.06 27.17
C GLU A 292 7.19 -5.21 27.60
N GLU A 293 6.27 -5.38 26.66
CA GLU A 293 4.85 -5.62 26.94
C GLU A 293 4.54 -7.10 27.28
N GLY A 294 5.57 -7.97 27.24
CA GLY A 294 5.46 -9.36 27.68
C GLY A 294 4.86 -10.30 26.62
N TYR A 295 4.79 -9.90 25.37
CA TYR A 295 4.30 -10.76 24.31
C TYR A 295 5.31 -11.87 23.93
N ASN A 296 4.80 -13.07 23.69
CA ASN A 296 5.56 -14.16 23.09
C ASN A 296 5.47 -14.06 21.55
N PHE A 297 6.60 -13.92 20.89
CA PHE A 297 6.62 -13.78 19.43
C PHE A 297 7.79 -14.52 18.78
N SER A 298 7.64 -14.82 17.49
CA SER A 298 8.71 -15.23 16.58
C SER A 298 8.73 -14.32 15.36
N PHE A 299 9.89 -14.24 14.70
CA PHE A 299 10.03 -13.47 13.47
C PHE A 299 10.59 -14.35 12.36
N GLU A 300 9.77 -14.60 11.33
CA GLU A 300 10.15 -15.43 10.17
C GLU A 300 9.57 -14.81 8.89
N ASN A 301 10.33 -14.88 7.81
CA ASN A 301 9.91 -14.42 6.47
C ASN A 301 9.40 -12.96 6.40
N GLY A 302 9.97 -12.05 7.22
CA GLY A 302 9.54 -10.64 7.24
C GLY A 302 8.31 -10.35 8.09
N GLU A 303 7.80 -11.32 8.86
CA GLU A 303 6.56 -11.25 9.62
C GLU A 303 6.79 -11.63 11.08
N PHE A 304 6.21 -10.88 12.00
CA PHE A 304 6.11 -11.28 13.41
C PHE A 304 4.87 -12.15 13.60
N SER A 305 5.01 -13.21 14.35
CA SER A 305 3.90 -14.05 14.80
C SER A 305 3.83 -13.97 16.32
N VAL A 306 2.84 -13.23 16.84
CA VAL A 306 2.60 -13.05 18.28
C VAL A 306 1.59 -14.08 18.72
N THR A 307 1.97 -14.93 19.68
CA THR A 307 1.11 -16.00 20.23
C THR A 307 0.51 -15.55 21.56
N LEU A 308 -0.82 -15.54 21.65
CA LEU A 308 -1.56 -15.22 22.86
C LEU A 308 -1.79 -16.45 23.74
N ASP A 309 -2.08 -16.25 25.02
CA ASP A 309 -2.29 -17.32 26.02
C ASP A 309 -3.42 -18.30 25.65
N GLY A 310 -4.35 -17.92 24.77
CA GLY A 310 -5.41 -18.78 24.24
C GLY A 310 -5.03 -19.62 23.03
N GLY A 311 -3.80 -19.51 22.53
CA GLY A 311 -3.33 -20.16 21.30
C GLY A 311 -3.66 -19.38 20.01
N ASP A 312 -4.27 -18.21 20.14
CA ASP A 312 -4.51 -17.31 19.02
C ASP A 312 -3.17 -16.72 18.54
N VAL A 313 -3.03 -16.54 17.23
CA VAL A 313 -1.83 -15.97 16.62
C VAL A 313 -2.18 -14.71 15.86
N ILE A 314 -1.51 -13.61 16.21
CA ILE A 314 -1.59 -12.34 15.50
C ILE A 314 -0.31 -12.14 14.70
N LYS A 315 -0.44 -11.86 13.42
CA LYS A 315 0.68 -11.64 12.51
C LYS A 315 0.86 -10.16 12.27
N ILE A 316 2.09 -9.67 12.42
CA ILE A 316 2.42 -8.26 12.24
C ILE A 316 3.46 -8.14 11.13
N ARG A 317 3.13 -7.38 10.09
CA ARG A 317 4.03 -6.89 9.05
C ARG A 317 4.27 -5.41 9.26
N GLU A 318 5.23 -4.84 8.56
CA GLU A 318 5.55 -3.42 8.68
C GLU A 318 4.32 -2.51 8.51
N ASN A 319 3.45 -2.82 7.55
CA ASN A 319 2.28 -2.01 7.22
C ASN A 319 0.93 -2.65 7.57
N ASP A 320 0.93 -3.82 8.22
CA ASP A 320 -0.29 -4.59 8.40
C ASP A 320 -0.29 -5.44 9.68
N VAL A 321 -1.47 -5.63 10.27
CA VAL A 321 -1.68 -6.52 11.42
C VAL A 321 -2.85 -7.45 11.09
N LEU A 322 -2.58 -8.74 11.01
CA LEU A 322 -3.52 -9.78 10.59
C LEU A 322 -3.82 -10.74 11.74
N TYR A 323 -5.07 -11.14 11.86
CA TYR A 323 -5.48 -12.21 12.77
C TYR A 323 -5.61 -13.53 12.01
N SER A 324 -4.96 -14.59 12.48
CA SER A 324 -4.80 -15.82 11.70
C SER A 324 -5.94 -16.85 11.84
N ASN A 325 -6.85 -16.71 12.83
CA ASN A 325 -7.79 -17.76 13.21
C ASN A 325 -9.28 -17.51 12.91
N GLY A 326 -9.62 -16.51 12.08
CA GLY A 326 -10.99 -16.34 11.53
C GLY A 326 -12.06 -15.81 12.49
N ASP A 327 -12.12 -16.24 13.75
CA ASP A 327 -13.06 -15.75 14.77
C ASP A 327 -12.30 -15.25 16.00
N PHE A 328 -12.46 -13.94 16.29
CA PHE A 328 -11.87 -13.32 17.47
C PHE A 328 -12.53 -13.88 18.76
N SER A 329 -11.70 -14.41 19.67
CA SER A 329 -12.08 -14.42 21.08
C SER A 329 -12.11 -12.99 21.63
N GLU A 330 -12.84 -12.71 22.71
CA GLU A 330 -12.86 -11.35 23.29
C GLU A 330 -11.44 -10.89 23.70
N VAL A 331 -10.64 -11.80 24.26
CA VAL A 331 -9.24 -11.55 24.61
C VAL A 331 -8.39 -11.27 23.34
N GLY A 332 -8.70 -11.96 22.23
CA GLY A 332 -8.03 -11.76 20.95
C GLY A 332 -8.31 -10.40 20.32
N LYS A 333 -9.50 -9.84 20.50
CA LYS A 333 -9.85 -8.49 20.01
C LYS A 333 -9.02 -7.40 20.70
N ASP A 334 -9.00 -7.42 22.04
CA ASP A 334 -8.26 -6.42 22.80
C ASP A 334 -6.76 -6.47 22.48
N ALA A 335 -6.19 -7.67 22.41
CA ALA A 335 -4.80 -7.87 22.04
C ALA A 335 -4.51 -7.43 20.60
N PHE A 336 -5.43 -7.69 19.65
CA PHE A 336 -5.30 -7.23 18.27
C PHE A 336 -5.23 -5.71 18.19
N TYR A 337 -6.15 -5.00 18.83
CA TYR A 337 -6.15 -3.54 18.81
C TYR A 337 -4.89 -2.97 19.49
N ALA A 338 -4.47 -3.55 20.62
CA ALA A 338 -3.24 -3.14 21.29
C ALA A 338 -2.02 -3.30 20.38
N LEU A 339 -1.89 -4.44 19.72
CA LEU A 339 -0.79 -4.71 18.77
C LEU A 339 -0.88 -3.85 17.51
N TYR A 340 -2.07 -3.57 17.01
CA TYR A 340 -2.29 -2.67 15.89
C TYR A 340 -1.82 -1.23 16.22
N HIS A 341 -2.18 -0.72 17.38
CA HIS A 341 -1.73 0.61 17.83
C HIS A 341 -0.24 0.65 18.07
N LEU A 342 0.33 -0.38 18.70
CA LEU A 342 1.76 -0.53 18.90
C LEU A 342 2.53 -0.53 17.57
N ASN A 343 2.07 -1.34 16.61
CA ASN A 343 2.69 -1.41 15.28
C ASN A 343 2.67 -0.04 14.58
N ARG A 344 1.53 0.65 14.57
CA ARG A 344 1.41 1.97 13.96
C ARG A 344 2.28 3.02 14.63
N GLU A 345 2.35 3.01 15.96
CA GLU A 345 3.20 3.94 16.70
C GLU A 345 4.67 3.72 16.36
N VAL A 346 5.15 2.46 16.41
CA VAL A 346 6.54 2.11 16.08
C VAL A 346 6.85 2.49 14.64
N LEU A 347 5.95 2.19 13.71
CA LEU A 347 6.13 2.54 12.30
C LEU A 347 6.20 4.06 12.09
N ASP A 348 5.35 4.84 12.78
CA ASP A 348 5.30 6.30 12.66
C ASP A 348 6.67 6.92 13.03
N TYR A 349 7.20 6.61 14.21
CA TYR A 349 8.46 7.23 14.63
C TYR A 349 9.70 6.63 13.94
N CYS A 350 9.72 5.35 13.58
CA CYS A 350 10.79 4.77 12.80
C CYS A 350 10.86 5.43 11.40
N THR A 351 9.71 5.57 10.74
CA THR A 351 9.61 6.24 9.44
C THR A 351 10.02 7.72 9.53
N ALA A 352 9.55 8.43 10.58
CA ALA A 352 9.94 9.81 10.82
C ALA A 352 11.46 9.94 11.03
N TYR A 353 12.04 9.01 11.78
CA TYR A 353 13.49 8.98 12.04
C TYR A 353 14.29 8.71 10.76
N GLU A 354 13.92 7.70 9.98
CA GLU A 354 14.62 7.35 8.74
C GLU A 354 14.58 8.46 7.68
N LYS A 355 13.43 9.12 7.54
CA LYS A 355 13.25 10.26 6.61
C LYS A 355 13.90 11.57 7.10
N SER A 356 14.23 11.67 8.39
CA SER A 356 14.75 12.90 8.96
C SER A 356 16.25 13.09 8.69
N SER A 357 16.70 14.34 8.66
CA SER A 357 18.13 14.69 8.58
C SER A 357 18.77 14.79 9.96
N GLU A 358 20.09 14.63 10.03
CA GLU A 358 20.87 14.90 11.24
C GLU A 358 20.63 16.34 11.72
N LEU A 359 20.34 16.49 13.03
CA LEU A 359 20.12 17.79 13.65
C LEU A 359 21.42 18.57 13.66
N LYS A 360 21.52 19.58 12.81
CA LYS A 360 22.68 20.48 12.77
C LYS A 360 22.57 21.53 13.88
N THR A 361 23.43 21.41 14.89
CA THR A 361 23.46 22.32 16.04
C THR A 361 24.83 22.30 16.72
N ASP A 362 25.22 23.44 17.27
CA ASP A 362 26.46 23.55 18.04
C ASP A 362 26.26 23.00 19.47
N GLY A 363 27.31 22.35 20.01
CA GLY A 363 27.36 21.94 21.42
C GLY A 363 26.71 20.61 21.76
N LEU A 364 26.11 19.88 20.82
CA LEU A 364 25.67 18.50 21.05
C LEU A 364 26.84 17.53 20.77
N SER A 365 27.10 16.65 21.75
CA SER A 365 28.11 15.58 21.61
C SER A 365 27.58 14.34 20.90
N GLU A 366 26.26 14.16 20.90
CA GLU A 366 25.57 13.00 20.34
C GLU A 366 24.80 13.39 19.09
N LYS A 367 24.64 12.42 18.17
CA LYS A 367 23.94 12.63 16.92
C LYS A 367 22.44 12.36 17.11
N TYR A 368 21.66 13.41 16.99
CA TYR A 368 20.20 13.34 16.93
C TYR A 368 19.72 13.63 15.51
N ARG A 369 18.58 13.07 15.16
CA ARG A 369 17.89 13.41 13.92
C ARG A 369 16.68 14.31 14.23
N CYS A 370 16.44 15.30 13.38
CA CYS A 370 15.36 16.27 13.55
C CYS A 370 14.05 15.69 12.97
N LEU A 371 13.15 15.22 13.84
CA LEU A 371 11.85 14.67 13.39
C LEU A 371 10.87 15.77 12.98
N ALA A 372 10.86 16.88 13.70
CA ALA A 372 10.03 18.05 13.42
C ALA A 372 10.65 19.32 13.99
N GLU A 373 10.41 20.45 13.37
CA GLU A 373 10.77 21.77 13.87
C GLU A 373 9.67 22.79 13.56
N PHE A 374 9.20 23.50 14.56
CA PHE A 374 8.20 24.56 14.39
C PHE A 374 8.37 25.65 15.48
N ASN A 375 8.28 26.91 15.05
CA ASN A 375 8.31 28.10 15.90
C ASN A 375 9.49 28.09 16.91
N GLY A 376 10.68 27.63 16.47
CA GLY A 376 11.87 27.56 17.29
C GLY A 376 11.91 26.39 18.29
N THR A 377 10.93 25.51 18.31
CA THR A 377 10.95 24.25 19.05
C THR A 377 11.28 23.11 18.10
N VAL A 378 12.19 22.22 18.53
CA VAL A 378 12.66 21.04 17.78
C VAL A 378 12.20 19.78 18.51
N LEU A 379 11.61 18.84 17.79
CA LEU A 379 11.45 17.45 18.21
C LEU A 379 12.55 16.63 17.51
N ALA A 380 13.38 15.96 18.27
CA ALA A 380 14.46 15.14 17.76
C ALA A 380 14.48 13.77 18.44
N ALA A 381 15.15 12.82 17.78
CA ALA A 381 15.35 11.48 18.31
C ALA A 381 16.77 10.99 18.03
N LYS A 382 17.24 10.09 18.88
CA LYS A 382 18.37 9.20 18.59
C LYS A 382 17.94 7.76 18.82
N TYR A 383 18.50 6.85 18.06
CA TYR A 383 18.28 5.42 18.19
C TYR A 383 19.54 4.74 18.75
N ASN A 384 19.33 3.82 19.66
CA ASN A 384 20.38 2.98 20.22
C ASN A 384 19.91 1.52 20.17
N GLU A 385 20.73 0.61 19.66
CA GLU A 385 20.37 -0.80 19.50
C GLU A 385 20.04 -1.52 20.83
N GLU A 386 20.58 -1.05 21.95
CA GLU A 386 20.40 -1.66 23.27
C GLU A 386 19.15 -1.11 23.99
N TYR A 387 18.89 0.21 23.86
CA TYR A 387 17.86 0.90 24.65
C TYR A 387 16.69 1.44 23.81
N GLY A 388 16.73 1.29 22.47
CA GLY A 388 15.72 1.79 21.55
C GLY A 388 15.83 3.31 21.34
N PHE A 389 14.68 3.96 21.16
CA PHE A 389 14.60 5.39 20.88
C PHE A 389 14.63 6.24 22.16
N GLU A 390 15.37 7.33 22.10
CA GLU A 390 15.25 8.45 23.02
C GLU A 390 14.72 9.65 22.23
N PHE A 391 13.60 10.20 22.65
CA PHE A 391 13.03 11.40 22.06
C PHE A 391 13.33 12.62 22.94
N VAL A 392 13.46 13.77 22.31
CA VAL A 392 13.75 15.01 23.03
C VAL A 392 13.11 16.21 22.34
N THR A 393 12.63 17.15 23.14
CA THR A 393 12.20 18.46 22.63
C THR A 393 13.16 19.53 23.14
N TRP A 394 13.62 20.40 22.24
CA TRP A 394 14.47 21.54 22.55
C TRP A 394 13.87 22.84 22.01
N ASP A 395 14.29 23.96 22.61
CA ASP A 395 14.15 25.27 21.98
C ASP A 395 15.43 25.64 21.26
N ARG A 396 15.34 26.25 20.08
CA ARG A 396 16.48 26.87 19.41
C ARG A 396 16.92 28.10 20.20
N THR A 397 18.22 28.29 20.26
CA THR A 397 18.78 29.57 20.75
C THR A 397 18.37 30.72 19.82
N TYR A 398 18.41 31.94 20.31
CA TYR A 398 17.99 33.13 19.53
C TYR A 398 18.73 33.29 18.19
N ASP A 399 19.98 32.86 18.13
CA ASP A 399 20.81 32.87 16.90
C ASP A 399 20.60 31.62 16.01
N GLY A 400 19.75 30.68 16.42
CA GLY A 400 19.40 29.45 15.70
C GLY A 400 20.53 28.39 15.64
N LYS A 401 21.69 28.65 16.24
CA LYS A 401 22.88 27.78 16.08
C LYS A 401 22.94 26.63 17.08
N ALA A 402 22.33 26.78 18.23
CA ALA A 402 22.30 25.78 19.29
C ALA A 402 20.89 25.45 19.74
N VAL A 403 20.74 24.43 20.55
CA VAL A 403 19.50 24.05 21.22
C VAL A 403 19.66 24.12 22.74
N CYS A 404 18.58 24.42 23.45
CA CYS A 404 18.57 24.55 24.90
C CYS A 404 17.25 24.02 25.49
N GLN A 405 17.18 23.94 26.84
CA GLN A 405 15.99 23.54 27.59
C GLN A 405 15.43 22.17 27.16
N GLY A 406 16.30 21.16 27.01
CA GLY A 406 15.89 19.80 26.61
C GLY A 406 14.94 19.15 27.61
N LYS A 407 13.89 18.51 27.09
CA LYS A 407 13.08 17.54 27.81
C LYS A 407 13.14 16.21 27.07
N TYR A 408 13.47 15.16 27.79
CA TYR A 408 13.73 13.82 27.27
C TYR A 408 12.55 12.91 27.56
N PHE A 409 12.22 12.01 26.64
CA PHE A 409 11.09 11.11 26.70
C PHE A 409 11.50 9.74 26.17
N GLU A 410 10.98 8.70 26.77
CA GLU A 410 11.02 7.32 26.26
C GLU A 410 9.79 7.04 25.38
N ASP A 411 8.71 7.79 25.59
CA ASP A 411 7.44 7.67 24.90
C ASP A 411 7.29 8.72 23.79
N TYR A 412 7.00 8.29 22.57
CA TYR A 412 6.88 9.16 21.40
C TYR A 412 5.64 10.05 21.45
N ALA A 413 4.51 9.53 21.97
CA ALA A 413 3.28 10.29 22.07
C ALA A 413 3.45 11.46 23.05
N ALA A 414 4.10 11.22 24.20
CA ALA A 414 4.45 12.27 25.16
C ALA A 414 5.42 13.32 24.59
N ALA A 415 6.39 12.87 23.78
CA ALA A 415 7.30 13.77 23.09
C ALA A 415 6.58 14.66 22.07
N LYS A 416 5.66 14.09 21.27
CA LYS A 416 4.81 14.84 20.30
C LYS A 416 3.90 15.84 21.00
N GLU A 417 3.25 15.45 22.10
CA GLU A 417 2.40 16.34 22.88
C GLU A 417 3.21 17.52 23.44
N ASN A 418 4.38 17.24 24.01
CA ASN A 418 5.25 18.30 24.52
C ASN A 418 5.73 19.22 23.41
N PHE A 419 6.09 18.68 22.23
CA PHE A 419 6.45 19.47 21.06
C PHE A 419 5.29 20.36 20.61
N ALA A 420 4.09 19.80 20.47
CA ALA A 420 2.91 20.52 20.00
C ALA A 420 2.53 21.67 20.95
N THR A 421 2.60 21.45 22.27
CA THR A 421 2.31 22.49 23.27
C THR A 421 3.40 23.53 23.36
N ARG A 422 4.67 23.10 23.37
CA ARG A 422 5.82 23.98 23.52
C ARG A 422 6.04 24.88 22.28
N SER A 423 5.80 24.35 21.10
CA SER A 423 5.87 25.10 19.84
C SER A 423 4.66 26.02 19.61
N GLY A 424 3.62 25.92 20.41
CA GLY A 424 2.39 26.67 20.27
C GLY A 424 1.46 26.18 19.16
N LEU A 425 1.69 24.96 18.62
CA LEU A 425 0.74 24.31 17.69
C LEU A 425 -0.60 24.01 18.36
N ILE A 426 -0.55 23.60 19.64
CA ILE A 426 -1.72 23.37 20.47
C ILE A 426 -1.57 24.21 21.74
N ASP A 427 -2.62 24.94 22.08
CA ASP A 427 -2.68 25.68 23.33
C ASP A 427 -2.81 24.68 24.49
N LYS A 428 -1.92 24.76 25.47
CA LYS A 428 -1.90 23.87 26.62
C LYS A 428 -3.23 23.87 27.38
N ASP A 429 -3.91 25.00 27.39
CA ASP A 429 -5.20 25.15 28.10
C ASP A 429 -6.36 24.41 27.38
N LYS A 430 -6.11 23.85 26.21
CA LYS A 430 -7.07 23.00 25.44
C LYS A 430 -6.87 21.51 25.66
N LEU A 431 -5.85 21.10 26.41
CA LEU A 431 -5.56 19.70 26.73
C LEU A 431 -6.15 19.39 28.12
N PHE A 432 -6.91 18.32 28.17
CA PHE A 432 -7.44 17.75 29.42
C PHE A 432 -6.85 16.35 29.61
N THR A 433 -6.41 16.06 30.83
CA THR A 433 -6.02 14.70 31.22
C THR A 433 -7.25 13.80 31.31
N THR A 434 -7.04 12.48 31.22
CA THR A 434 -8.12 11.49 31.43
C THR A 434 -8.89 11.72 32.71
N GLU A 435 -8.21 12.04 33.84
CA GLU A 435 -8.85 12.33 35.12
C GLU A 435 -9.70 13.62 35.07
N GLU A 436 -9.24 14.63 34.35
CA GLU A 436 -10.00 15.89 34.18
C GLU A 436 -11.23 15.65 33.31
N LEU A 437 -11.10 14.90 32.20
CA LEU A 437 -12.23 14.51 31.34
C LEU A 437 -13.27 13.70 32.11
N GLU A 438 -12.85 12.71 32.90
CA GLU A 438 -13.76 11.97 33.78
C GLU A 438 -14.51 12.87 34.76
N ARG A 439 -13.81 13.83 35.40
CA ARG A 439 -14.42 14.78 36.32
C ARG A 439 -15.42 15.67 35.59
N ILE A 440 -15.06 16.19 34.42
CA ILE A 440 -15.94 17.01 33.61
C ILE A 440 -17.17 16.18 33.20
N GLY A 441 -16.99 14.94 32.71
CA GLY A 441 -18.08 14.04 32.38
C GLY A 441 -19.03 13.78 33.53
N LYS A 442 -18.51 13.52 34.74
CA LYS A 442 -19.34 13.38 35.96
C LYS A 442 -20.10 14.66 36.30
N CYS A 443 -19.50 15.84 36.11
CA CYS A 443 -20.18 17.12 36.32
C CYS A 443 -21.29 17.36 35.31
N VAL A 444 -21.04 17.02 34.02
CA VAL A 444 -22.04 17.13 32.94
C VAL A 444 -23.22 16.22 33.23
N ASP A 445 -22.95 14.94 33.55
CA ASP A 445 -23.98 13.95 33.88
C ASP A 445 -24.80 14.36 35.12
N PHE A 446 -24.14 14.81 36.16
CA PHE A 446 -24.80 15.34 37.34
C PHE A 446 -25.73 16.52 37.01
N THR A 447 -25.25 17.47 36.18
CA THR A 447 -26.01 18.64 35.77
C THR A 447 -27.25 18.24 34.96
N MET A 448 -27.11 17.29 34.02
CA MET A 448 -28.21 16.77 33.24
C MET A 448 -29.28 16.08 34.09
N ARG A 449 -28.88 15.40 35.18
CA ARG A 449 -29.83 14.63 36.03
C ARG A 449 -30.49 15.47 37.12
N HIS A 450 -29.88 16.53 37.57
CA HIS A 450 -30.31 17.23 38.76
C HIS A 450 -30.71 18.70 38.57
N ASN A 451 -30.43 19.29 37.40
CA ASN A 451 -30.82 20.66 37.10
C ASN A 451 -32.15 20.67 36.30
N GLY A 452 -33.26 20.94 37.01
CA GLY A 452 -34.61 21.02 36.45
C GLY A 452 -34.89 22.26 35.59
N ASP A 453 -33.99 23.24 35.57
CA ASP A 453 -34.14 24.51 34.84
C ASP A 453 -33.50 24.47 33.43
N LEU A 454 -32.96 23.31 33.01
CA LEU A 454 -32.35 23.16 31.67
C LEU A 454 -33.45 23.21 30.59
N ASN A 455 -33.27 24.08 29.62
CA ASN A 455 -34.11 24.07 28.41
C ASN A 455 -33.66 22.93 27.42
N PHE A 456 -34.41 22.74 26.35
CA PHE A 456 -34.15 21.68 25.38
C PHE A 456 -32.76 21.84 24.71
N ASP A 457 -32.39 23.06 24.33
CA ASP A 457 -31.12 23.35 23.67
C ASP A 457 -29.93 23.12 24.61
N ASP A 458 -30.04 23.45 25.88
CA ASP A 458 -29.02 23.18 26.90
C ASP A 458 -28.84 21.67 27.11
N CYS A 459 -29.94 20.90 27.15
CA CYS A 459 -29.88 19.45 27.27
C CYS A 459 -29.16 18.80 26.05
N GLU A 460 -29.46 19.24 24.84
CA GLU A 460 -28.81 18.76 23.62
C GLU A 460 -27.31 19.13 23.58
N CYS A 461 -26.96 20.35 24.03
CA CYS A 461 -25.57 20.79 24.17
C CYS A 461 -24.78 19.92 25.14
N LEU A 462 -25.36 19.63 26.31
CA LEU A 462 -24.72 18.81 27.34
C LEU A 462 -24.57 17.35 26.92
N LYS A 463 -25.57 16.80 26.18
CA LYS A 463 -25.46 15.44 25.58
C LYS A 463 -24.28 15.35 24.61
N LYS A 464 -24.20 16.25 23.63
CA LYS A 464 -23.08 16.31 22.68
C LYS A 464 -21.72 16.48 23.34
N LEU A 465 -21.67 17.27 24.43
CA LEU A 465 -20.45 17.43 25.20
C LEU A 465 -20.07 16.13 25.92
N ASN A 466 -21.05 15.45 26.52
CA ASN A 466 -20.82 14.18 27.20
C ASN A 466 -20.38 13.08 26.23
N GLU A 467 -20.96 13.00 25.01
CA GLU A 467 -20.55 12.11 23.94
C GLU A 467 -19.08 12.33 23.55
N LYS A 468 -18.67 13.59 23.31
CA LYS A 468 -17.26 13.92 23.02
C LYS A 468 -16.30 13.55 24.15
N ILE A 469 -16.71 13.71 25.40
CA ILE A 469 -15.90 13.31 26.54
C ILE A 469 -15.73 11.79 26.58
N LEU A 470 -16.83 11.05 26.37
CA LEU A 470 -16.81 9.59 26.33
C LEU A 470 -15.95 9.05 25.19
N GLU A 471 -16.03 9.64 24.00
CA GLU A 471 -15.18 9.31 22.85
C GLU A 471 -13.69 9.56 23.10
N SER A 472 -13.35 10.51 23.98
CA SER A 472 -11.98 10.87 24.35
C SER A 472 -11.41 10.04 25.51
N LEU A 473 -12.22 9.20 26.16
CA LEU A 473 -11.78 8.33 27.25
C LEU A 473 -11.40 6.95 26.74
N PRO A 474 -10.38 6.28 27.32
CA PRO A 474 -10.02 4.90 26.99
C PRO A 474 -11.19 3.93 27.15
N GLU A 475 -11.34 2.97 26.24
CA GLU A 475 -12.49 2.04 26.15
C GLU A 475 -12.83 1.27 27.44
N GLN A 476 -11.85 1.00 28.31
CA GLN A 476 -12.08 0.32 29.61
C GLN A 476 -12.98 1.08 30.60
N GLN A 477 -13.27 2.36 30.35
CA GLN A 477 -14.09 3.20 31.25
C GLN A 477 -15.49 3.49 30.67
N GLN A 478 -15.78 3.08 29.46
CA GLN A 478 -17.10 3.29 28.82
C GLN A 478 -18.19 2.32 29.33
N SER A 479 -17.82 1.21 29.98
CA SER A 479 -18.74 0.15 30.41
C SER A 479 -19.49 0.40 31.74
N GLY A 480 -19.37 1.60 32.32
CA GLY A 480 -19.91 1.96 33.64
C GLY A 480 -21.27 2.67 33.63
N SER A 481 -22.11 2.57 32.60
CA SER A 481 -23.47 3.11 32.67
C SER A 481 -24.37 2.15 33.43
N PRO A 482 -24.96 2.51 34.59
CA PRO A 482 -25.90 1.66 35.31
C PRO A 482 -27.19 1.52 34.46
N GLU A 483 -27.60 0.28 34.17
CA GLU A 483 -28.92 -0.02 33.64
C GLU A 483 -30.01 0.73 34.40
N MET A 484 -30.82 1.50 33.72
CA MET A 484 -32.05 2.07 34.28
C MET A 484 -33.04 0.94 34.53
N SER A 485 -33.16 0.47 35.75
CA SER A 485 -34.35 -0.25 36.18
C SER A 485 -35.51 0.74 36.30
N MET A 486 -36.59 0.43 35.58
CA MET A 486 -37.89 1.13 35.70
C MET A 486 -38.42 1.13 37.12
#